data_1120c42be91db793813349f213a54338
#
_entry.id   1120c42be91db793813349f213a54338
#
_cell.length_a   1.000
_cell.length_b   1.000
_cell.length_c   1.000
_cell.angle_alpha   90.00
_cell.angle_beta   90.00
_cell.angle_gamma   90.00
#
_symmetry.space_group_name_H-M   'P 1'
#
loop_
_entity.id
_entity.type
_entity.pdbx_description
1 polymer ?
#
loop_
_entity_poly.entity_id
_entity_poly.type
_entity_poly.pdbx_seq_one_letter_code
_entity_poly.pdbx_strand_id
1 'polypeptide(L)'
;MKNSSKLKGLLTVAATAALFTFSGTAKADYPEKSVEMTVLFGGTANTIAQILSDLLSEELGQPVVPVARKGGGGAVGYTYLQSAAADGYSIVWNSNSINTTYHTGRIPFDHTAFTPIARISTEIPALAVNSSTGWSSLADMTAAANANGGKLKVGISGKGSFTHLTSAAIFDAMGISDKIIYISYGSGKAPIELLAGRIDAAIQWPGQ
;
A
#
# COMPACT_ATOMS: atom_id res chain seq x y z
N MET A 1 -9.80 -36.67 72.33
CA MET A 1 -8.95 -35.64 71.71
C MET A 1 -8.38 -36.12 70.37
N LYS A 2 -9.22 -36.38 69.32
CA LYS A 2 -8.71 -36.92 68.01
C LYS A 2 -9.34 -36.23 66.77
N ASN A 3 -10.07 -35.12 66.96
CA ASN A 3 -10.75 -34.48 65.81
C ASN A 3 -10.20 -33.11 65.40
N SER A 4 -9.20 -32.55 66.11
CA SER A 4 -8.69 -31.19 65.78
C SER A 4 -7.64 -31.19 64.66
N SER A 5 -6.94 -32.32 64.41
CA SER A 5 -5.88 -32.42 63.38
C SER A 5 -6.47 -32.55 61.95
N LYS A 6 -7.64 -33.22 61.83
CA LYS A 6 -8.31 -33.36 60.50
C LYS A 6 -8.94 -32.07 60.02
N LEU A 7 -9.41 -31.23 60.95
CA LEU A 7 -10.02 -29.94 60.58
C LEU A 7 -8.95 -28.91 60.13
N LYS A 8 -7.76 -28.94 60.72
CA LYS A 8 -6.65 -28.07 60.28
C LYS A 8 -6.12 -28.43 58.88
N GLY A 9 -6.05 -29.75 58.56
CA GLY A 9 -5.67 -30.22 57.23
C GLY A 9 -6.64 -29.81 56.14
N LEU A 10 -7.94 -29.87 56.39
CA LEU A 10 -8.96 -29.45 55.41
C LEU A 10 -8.98 -27.93 55.13
N LEU A 11 -8.73 -27.10 56.14
CA LEU A 11 -8.64 -25.64 55.99
C LEU A 11 -7.40 -25.22 55.22
N THR A 12 -6.27 -25.94 55.33
CA THR A 12 -5.03 -25.60 54.59
C THR A 12 -5.15 -25.99 53.12
N VAL A 13 -5.80 -27.10 52.77
CA VAL A 13 -6.04 -27.49 51.38
C VAL A 13 -7.06 -26.56 50.68
N ALA A 14 -8.10 -26.11 51.40
CA ALA A 14 -9.08 -25.17 50.86
C ALA A 14 -8.46 -23.77 50.58
N ALA A 15 -7.52 -23.30 51.42
CA ALA A 15 -6.82 -22.02 51.22
C ALA A 15 -5.84 -22.08 50.05
N THR A 16 -5.20 -23.21 49.77
CA THR A 16 -4.26 -23.39 48.66
C THR A 16 -5.03 -23.52 47.31
N ALA A 17 -6.22 -24.11 47.30
CA ALA A 17 -7.05 -24.20 46.10
C ALA A 17 -7.66 -22.83 45.69
N ALA A 18 -7.91 -21.91 46.63
CA ALA A 18 -8.46 -20.59 46.36
C ALA A 18 -7.45 -19.62 45.70
N LEU A 19 -6.15 -19.91 45.77
CA LEU A 19 -5.09 -19.07 45.16
C LEU A 19 -4.85 -19.37 43.67
N PHE A 20 -5.40 -20.46 43.13
CA PHE A 20 -5.25 -20.81 41.71
C PHE A 20 -6.39 -20.35 40.81
N THR A 21 -7.46 -19.76 41.33
CA THR A 21 -8.64 -19.38 40.54
C THR A 21 -8.62 -17.93 40.06
N PHE A 22 -7.57 -17.15 40.32
CA PHE A 22 -7.38 -15.81 39.77
C PHE A 22 -6.36 -15.75 38.64
N SER A 23 -6.25 -16.79 37.83
CA SER A 23 -5.69 -16.64 36.49
C SER A 23 -6.76 -16.03 35.59
N GLY A 24 -7.18 -14.81 35.92
CA GLY A 24 -7.84 -13.96 34.95
C GLY A 24 -6.89 -13.89 33.77
N THR A 25 -7.28 -14.39 32.61
CA THR A 25 -6.63 -14.06 31.36
C THR A 25 -6.69 -12.54 31.26
N ALA A 26 -5.60 -11.87 31.69
CA ALA A 26 -5.40 -10.50 31.32
C ALA A 26 -5.42 -10.51 29.79
N LYS A 27 -6.54 -10.09 29.21
CA LYS A 27 -6.63 -9.84 27.78
C LYS A 27 -5.68 -8.68 27.59
N ALA A 28 -4.50 -8.98 27.07
CA ALA A 28 -3.53 -7.97 26.77
C ALA A 28 -4.19 -6.94 25.86
N ASP A 29 -4.15 -5.68 26.24
CA ASP A 29 -4.75 -4.60 25.45
C ASP A 29 -3.90 -4.43 24.17
N TYR A 30 -4.51 -4.76 23.01
CA TYR A 30 -3.86 -4.52 21.72
C TYR A 30 -3.82 -3.00 21.44
N PRO A 31 -2.68 -2.46 20.96
CA PRO A 31 -1.38 -3.10 20.77
C PRO A 31 -0.47 -3.00 22.00
N GLU A 32 0.26 -4.08 22.34
CA GLU A 32 1.27 -4.09 23.42
C GLU A 32 2.69 -3.72 22.94
N LYS A 33 2.89 -3.74 21.64
CA LYS A 33 4.17 -3.47 20.96
C LYS A 33 3.95 -2.67 19.69
N SER A 34 5.03 -2.21 19.08
CA SER A 34 4.96 -1.48 17.81
C SER A 34 4.28 -2.28 16.70
N VAL A 35 3.48 -1.59 15.88
CA VAL A 35 2.84 -2.11 14.67
C VAL A 35 3.68 -1.72 13.46
N GLU A 36 3.99 -2.65 12.58
CA GLU A 36 4.71 -2.36 11.35
C GLU A 36 3.73 -2.06 10.21
N MET A 37 3.92 -0.92 9.53
CA MET A 37 3.19 -0.57 8.32
C MET A 37 4.07 -0.75 7.09
N THR A 38 3.81 -1.78 6.30
CA THR A 38 4.49 -1.96 5.00
C THR A 38 4.05 -0.89 4.00
N VAL A 39 5.02 -0.16 3.43
CA VAL A 39 4.80 0.89 2.42
C VAL A 39 5.31 0.42 1.07
N LEU A 40 4.40 0.28 0.10
CA LEU A 40 4.64 -0.35 -1.19
C LEU A 40 5.28 0.59 -2.22
N PHE A 41 5.03 1.90 -2.10
CA PHE A 41 5.37 2.89 -3.12
C PHE A 41 6.11 4.09 -2.51
N GLY A 42 6.79 4.85 -3.38
CA GLY A 42 7.45 6.10 -3.03
C GLY A 42 6.57 7.33 -3.30
N GLY A 43 7.20 8.52 -3.28
CA GLY A 43 6.51 9.79 -3.53
C GLY A 43 5.44 10.06 -2.47
N THR A 44 4.33 10.66 -2.87
CA THR A 44 3.21 11.06 -2.00
C THR A 44 2.68 9.90 -1.17
N ALA A 45 2.63 8.67 -1.71
CA ALA A 45 2.20 7.50 -0.96
C ALA A 45 3.06 7.25 0.30
N ASN A 46 4.36 7.49 0.21
CA ASN A 46 5.27 7.38 1.37
C ASN A 46 5.02 8.52 2.39
N THR A 47 4.77 9.74 1.92
CA THR A 47 4.46 10.89 2.79
C THR A 47 3.15 10.66 3.55
N ILE A 48 2.11 10.21 2.85
CA ILE A 48 0.82 9.90 3.49
C ILE A 48 0.96 8.76 4.49
N ALA A 49 1.72 7.71 4.17
CA ALA A 49 1.98 6.61 5.09
C ALA A 49 2.68 7.09 6.38
N GLN A 50 3.62 8.04 6.26
CA GLN A 50 4.29 8.63 7.42
C GLN A 50 3.30 9.39 8.31
N ILE A 51 2.52 10.30 7.72
CA ILE A 51 1.50 11.07 8.47
C ILE A 51 0.49 10.13 9.14
N LEU A 52 0.01 9.12 8.42
CA LEU A 52 -0.92 8.13 8.96
C LEU A 52 -0.30 7.33 10.10
N SER A 53 0.98 6.96 9.98
CA SER A 53 1.70 6.24 11.04
C SER A 53 1.84 7.09 12.31
N ASP A 54 2.12 8.38 12.17
CA ASP A 54 2.24 9.30 13.30
C ASP A 54 0.88 9.44 14.03
N LEU A 55 -0.21 9.65 13.28
CA LEU A 55 -1.57 9.75 13.83
C LEU A 55 -2.02 8.43 14.51
N LEU A 56 -1.74 7.30 13.87
CA LEU A 56 -2.07 6.00 14.45
C LEU A 56 -1.22 5.70 15.70
N SER A 57 0.04 6.15 15.73
CA SER A 57 0.89 5.98 16.92
C SER A 57 0.35 6.76 18.12
N GLU A 58 -0.15 7.97 17.89
CA GLU A 58 -0.80 8.79 18.92
C GLU A 58 -2.07 8.13 19.46
N GLU A 59 -2.94 7.66 18.56
CA GLU A 59 -4.22 7.05 18.92
C GLU A 59 -4.06 5.68 19.61
N LEU A 60 -3.11 4.87 19.15
CA LEU A 60 -2.89 3.51 19.66
C LEU A 60 -1.99 3.47 20.91
N GLY A 61 -1.30 4.57 21.24
CA GLY A 61 -0.35 4.60 22.35
C GLY A 61 0.90 3.72 22.15
N GLN A 62 1.10 3.19 20.93
CA GLN A 62 2.24 2.39 20.54
C GLN A 62 2.77 2.83 19.18
N PRO A 63 4.06 2.74 18.91
CA PRO A 63 4.63 3.15 17.63
C PRO A 63 4.03 2.37 16.45
N VAL A 64 3.57 3.08 15.42
CA VAL A 64 3.30 2.51 14.10
C VAL A 64 4.46 2.89 13.19
N VAL A 65 5.22 1.91 12.72
CA VAL A 65 6.49 2.11 12.03
C VAL A 65 6.34 1.84 10.53
N PRO A 66 6.44 2.88 9.66
CA PRO A 66 6.37 2.68 8.23
C PRO A 66 7.68 2.09 7.68
N VAL A 67 7.60 0.94 7.03
CA VAL A 67 8.74 0.22 6.45
C VAL A 67 8.56 0.09 4.94
N ALA A 68 9.48 0.70 4.18
CA ALA A 68 9.42 0.66 2.72
C ALA A 68 9.81 -0.71 2.15
N ARG A 69 8.86 -1.36 1.44
CA ARG A 69 9.06 -2.63 0.70
C ARG A 69 8.59 -2.47 -0.73
N LYS A 70 9.38 -1.70 -1.49
CA LYS A 70 9.07 -1.33 -2.87
C LYS A 70 9.53 -2.40 -3.85
N GLY A 71 8.84 -2.51 -4.99
CA GLY A 71 9.25 -3.38 -6.10
C GLY A 71 8.10 -4.21 -6.68
N GLY A 72 8.23 -4.59 -7.95
CA GLY A 72 7.29 -5.45 -8.66
C GLY A 72 5.84 -4.93 -8.71
N GLY A 73 5.61 -3.60 -8.66
CA GLY A 73 4.26 -3.03 -8.59
C GLY A 73 3.57 -3.26 -7.23
N GLY A 74 4.35 -3.50 -6.16
CA GLY A 74 3.89 -3.84 -4.83
C GLY A 74 4.13 -5.31 -4.44
N ALA A 75 4.49 -6.17 -5.40
CA ALA A 75 4.65 -7.61 -5.16
C ALA A 75 5.54 -7.95 -3.97
N VAL A 76 6.66 -7.22 -3.80
CA VAL A 76 7.60 -7.44 -2.69
C VAL A 76 6.91 -7.25 -1.33
N GLY A 77 6.21 -6.14 -1.14
CA GLY A 77 5.54 -5.88 0.13
C GLY A 77 4.30 -6.76 0.35
N TYR A 78 3.54 -7.07 -0.69
CA TYR A 78 2.40 -7.99 -0.58
C TYR A 78 2.84 -9.41 -0.19
N THR A 79 3.91 -9.93 -0.81
CA THR A 79 4.46 -11.25 -0.45
C THR A 79 4.98 -11.27 0.98
N TYR A 80 5.66 -10.21 1.40
CA TYR A 80 6.10 -10.09 2.79
C TYR A 80 4.91 -10.15 3.76
N LEU A 81 3.89 -9.30 3.54
CA LEU A 81 2.73 -9.25 4.43
C LEU A 81 1.96 -10.58 4.47
N GLN A 82 1.81 -11.23 3.32
CA GLN A 82 1.12 -12.53 3.24
C GLN A 82 1.83 -13.62 4.05
N SER A 83 3.16 -13.50 4.23
CA SER A 83 3.95 -14.42 5.07
C SER A 83 4.04 -14.01 6.54
N ALA A 84 3.61 -12.81 6.90
CA ALA A 84 3.61 -12.32 8.27
C ALA A 84 2.49 -12.97 9.10
N ALA A 85 2.64 -12.94 10.43
CA ALA A 85 1.60 -13.41 11.33
C ALA A 85 0.34 -12.53 11.21
N ALA A 86 -0.84 -13.16 11.19
CA ALA A 86 -2.13 -12.46 11.14
C ALA A 86 -2.59 -12.05 12.55
N ASP A 87 -1.72 -11.34 13.29
CA ASP A 87 -1.91 -10.95 14.68
C ASP A 87 -2.21 -9.43 14.86
N GLY A 88 -2.33 -8.70 13.74
CA GLY A 88 -2.59 -7.27 13.73
C GLY A 88 -1.32 -6.40 13.80
N TYR A 89 -0.13 -6.96 14.04
CA TYR A 89 1.12 -6.20 14.15
C TYR A 89 1.83 -5.94 12.83
N SER A 90 1.33 -6.50 11.74
CA SER A 90 1.79 -6.23 10.38
C SER A 90 0.63 -5.77 9.52
N ILE A 91 0.66 -4.50 9.12
CA ILE A 91 -0.35 -3.90 8.25
C ILE A 91 0.29 -3.38 6.97
N VAL A 92 -0.51 -3.05 5.97
CA VAL A 92 -0.01 -2.50 4.71
C VAL A 92 -0.78 -1.24 4.33
N TRP A 93 -0.05 -0.21 3.94
CA TRP A 93 -0.58 0.93 3.20
C TRP A 93 -0.78 0.52 1.74
N ASN A 94 -2.00 0.09 1.45
CA ASN A 94 -2.39 -0.57 0.21
C ASN A 94 -3.06 0.37 -0.80
N SER A 95 -3.16 -0.07 -2.05
CA SER A 95 -3.95 0.54 -3.11
C SER A 95 -4.58 -0.54 -4.01
N ASN A 96 -5.34 -0.13 -5.01
CA ASN A 96 -5.87 -1.04 -6.04
C ASN A 96 -4.77 -1.77 -6.85
N SER A 97 -3.51 -1.45 -6.64
CA SER A 97 -2.38 -2.14 -7.29
C SER A 97 -2.28 -3.62 -6.95
N ILE A 98 -2.89 -4.09 -5.85
CA ILE A 98 -2.98 -5.53 -5.58
C ILE A 98 -3.66 -6.27 -6.72
N ASN A 99 -4.74 -5.72 -7.27
CA ASN A 99 -5.46 -6.31 -8.39
C ASN A 99 -4.58 -6.37 -9.64
N THR A 100 -3.88 -5.27 -9.98
CA THR A 100 -2.99 -5.27 -11.15
C THR A 100 -1.81 -6.21 -10.98
N THR A 101 -1.27 -6.33 -9.76
CA THR A 101 -0.15 -7.21 -9.44
C THR A 101 -0.55 -8.69 -9.56
N TYR A 102 -1.75 -9.04 -9.10
CA TYR A 102 -2.34 -10.37 -9.24
C TYR A 102 -2.63 -10.71 -10.72
N HIS A 103 -3.41 -9.88 -11.40
CA HIS A 103 -3.82 -10.14 -12.80
C HIS A 103 -2.67 -10.10 -13.81
N THR A 104 -1.52 -9.51 -13.44
CA THR A 104 -0.30 -9.58 -14.24
C THR A 104 0.63 -10.74 -13.84
N GLY A 105 0.17 -11.65 -12.98
CA GLY A 105 0.88 -12.87 -12.59
C GLY A 105 2.12 -12.66 -11.71
N ARG A 106 2.21 -11.51 -11.02
CA ARG A 106 3.37 -11.21 -10.15
C ARG A 106 3.26 -11.76 -8.75
N ILE A 107 2.03 -11.98 -8.28
CA ILE A 107 1.70 -12.67 -7.03
C ILE A 107 0.62 -13.69 -7.31
N PRO A 108 0.60 -14.84 -6.59
CA PRO A 108 -0.37 -15.90 -6.80
C PRO A 108 -1.68 -15.72 -6.00
N PHE A 109 -1.86 -14.58 -5.31
CA PHE A 109 -3.01 -14.28 -4.46
C PHE A 109 -3.53 -12.87 -4.76
N ASP A 110 -4.81 -12.65 -4.52
CA ASP A 110 -5.50 -11.37 -4.71
C ASP A 110 -5.76 -10.65 -3.38
N HIS A 111 -6.61 -9.63 -3.40
CA HIS A 111 -6.98 -8.83 -2.24
C HIS A 111 -7.66 -9.63 -1.12
N THR A 112 -8.25 -10.79 -1.42
CA THR A 112 -8.94 -11.64 -0.42
C THR A 112 -7.97 -12.34 0.53
N ALA A 113 -6.66 -12.34 0.21
CA ALA A 113 -5.62 -12.84 1.11
C ALA A 113 -5.38 -11.92 2.33
N PHE A 114 -6.01 -10.75 2.38
CA PHE A 114 -5.84 -9.76 3.43
C PHE A 114 -7.18 -9.35 4.03
N THR A 115 -7.17 -9.02 5.33
CA THR A 115 -8.32 -8.42 6.00
C THR A 115 -8.31 -6.90 5.78
N PRO A 116 -9.31 -6.30 5.11
CA PRO A 116 -9.38 -4.86 4.95
C PRO A 116 -9.72 -4.18 6.29
N ILE A 117 -8.97 -3.13 6.64
CA ILE A 117 -9.20 -2.35 7.85
C ILE A 117 -10.08 -1.14 7.53
N ALA A 118 -9.61 -0.25 6.66
CA ALA A 118 -10.32 0.97 6.28
C ALA A 118 -9.87 1.48 4.91
N ARG A 119 -10.75 2.22 4.24
CA ARG A 119 -10.41 3.03 3.08
C ARG A 119 -10.11 4.45 3.53
N ILE A 120 -8.85 4.86 3.44
CA ILE A 120 -8.38 6.16 3.92
C ILE A 120 -8.65 7.26 2.89
N SER A 121 -8.40 6.99 1.59
CA SER A 121 -8.59 7.97 0.53
C SER A 121 -9.08 7.34 -0.76
N THR A 122 -9.62 8.17 -1.63
CA THR A 122 -9.88 7.84 -3.03
C THR A 122 -9.29 8.97 -3.88
N GLU A 123 -8.40 8.61 -4.77
CA GLU A 123 -7.75 9.57 -5.66
C GLU A 123 -8.06 9.20 -7.12
N ILE A 124 -8.41 10.21 -7.92
CA ILE A 124 -8.66 10.03 -9.35
C ILE A 124 -7.36 10.36 -10.09
N PRO A 125 -6.79 9.41 -10.85
CA PRO A 125 -5.61 9.68 -11.65
C PRO A 125 -5.94 10.63 -12.81
N ALA A 126 -4.97 11.47 -13.17
CA ALA A 126 -5.04 12.36 -14.30
C ALA A 126 -3.90 12.08 -15.28
N LEU A 127 -4.14 12.29 -16.57
CA LEU A 127 -3.09 12.34 -17.57
C LEU A 127 -2.43 13.72 -17.50
N ALA A 128 -1.21 13.75 -16.99
CA ALA A 128 -0.40 14.96 -16.92
C ALA A 128 0.50 15.05 -18.14
N VAL A 129 0.63 16.25 -18.70
CA VAL A 129 1.53 16.58 -19.81
C VAL A 129 2.46 17.72 -19.42
N ASN A 130 3.62 17.82 -20.09
CA ASN A 130 4.50 18.95 -19.88
C ASN A 130 3.88 20.22 -20.52
N SER A 131 3.83 21.33 -19.78
CA SER A 131 3.25 22.58 -20.27
C SER A 131 3.96 23.15 -21.50
N SER A 132 5.23 22.82 -21.69
CA SER A 132 5.99 23.22 -22.89
C SER A 132 5.49 22.61 -24.19
N THR A 133 4.66 21.55 -24.14
CA THR A 133 4.04 20.96 -25.32
C THR A 133 2.99 21.85 -25.95
N GLY A 134 2.41 22.76 -25.17
CA GLY A 134 1.30 23.63 -25.58
C GLY A 134 -0.04 22.90 -25.74
N TRP A 135 -0.12 21.63 -25.35
CA TRP A 135 -1.37 20.86 -25.43
C TRP A 135 -2.34 21.30 -24.35
N SER A 136 -3.56 21.59 -24.74
CA SER A 136 -4.65 21.97 -23.84
C SER A 136 -5.79 20.93 -23.82
N SER A 137 -5.73 19.96 -24.73
CA SER A 137 -6.74 18.90 -24.88
C SER A 137 -6.14 17.57 -25.32
N LEU A 138 -6.91 16.48 -25.16
CA LEU A 138 -6.54 15.17 -25.71
C LEU A 138 -6.49 15.21 -27.24
N ALA A 139 -7.25 16.10 -27.90
CA ALA A 139 -7.22 16.26 -29.34
C ALA A 139 -5.87 16.85 -29.81
N ASP A 140 -5.30 17.82 -29.09
CA ASP A 140 -3.98 18.36 -29.38
C ASP A 140 -2.89 17.29 -29.27
N MET A 141 -2.95 16.47 -28.21
CA MET A 141 -2.04 15.36 -28.02
C MET A 141 -2.16 14.31 -29.13
N THR A 142 -3.40 13.99 -29.55
CA THR A 142 -3.67 13.07 -30.67
C THR A 142 -3.12 13.62 -31.99
N ALA A 143 -3.32 14.92 -32.24
CA ALA A 143 -2.79 15.57 -33.43
C ALA A 143 -1.25 15.54 -33.44
N ALA A 144 -0.61 15.84 -32.31
CA ALA A 144 0.84 15.78 -32.17
C ALA A 144 1.40 14.34 -32.37
N ALA A 145 0.73 13.32 -31.83
CA ALA A 145 1.10 11.93 -32.02
C ALA A 145 1.03 11.49 -33.49
N ASN A 146 0.07 12.02 -34.23
CA ASN A 146 -0.14 11.71 -35.65
C ASN A 146 0.70 12.58 -36.60
N ALA A 147 1.19 13.74 -36.11
CA ALA A 147 2.07 14.58 -36.91
C ALA A 147 3.50 13.98 -36.96
N ASN A 148 4.12 14.02 -38.11
CA ASN A 148 5.54 13.68 -38.28
C ASN A 148 5.98 12.24 -37.93
N GLY A 149 5.07 11.25 -37.87
CA GLY A 149 5.40 9.90 -37.44
C GLY A 149 5.88 9.85 -35.98
N GLY A 150 5.52 10.86 -35.19
CA GLY A 150 6.00 11.09 -33.82
C GLY A 150 5.59 9.96 -32.87
N LYS A 151 6.49 9.63 -31.98
CA LYS A 151 6.22 8.76 -30.85
C LYS A 151 6.27 9.56 -29.57
N LEU A 152 5.22 9.48 -28.77
CA LEU A 152 5.13 10.14 -27.47
C LEU A 152 5.77 9.27 -26.38
N LYS A 153 6.62 9.87 -25.58
CA LYS A 153 7.27 9.21 -24.43
C LYS A 153 6.36 9.35 -23.21
N VAL A 154 5.96 8.21 -22.65
CA VAL A 154 5.05 8.17 -21.49
C VAL A 154 5.74 7.49 -20.32
N GLY A 155 5.84 8.23 -19.21
CA GLY A 155 6.44 7.73 -17.98
C GLY A 155 5.49 6.83 -17.21
N ILE A 156 5.98 5.65 -16.84
CA ILE A 156 5.24 4.66 -16.05
C ILE A 156 6.05 4.20 -14.84
N SER A 157 5.37 3.70 -13.81
CA SER A 157 6.04 3.10 -12.64
C SER A 157 6.69 1.75 -12.96
N GLY A 158 6.19 1.06 -13.99
CA GLY A 158 6.71 -0.21 -14.47
C GLY A 158 5.71 -0.89 -15.39
N LYS A 159 6.19 -1.80 -16.23
CA LYS A 159 5.34 -2.58 -17.14
C LYS A 159 4.32 -3.37 -16.33
N GLY A 160 3.03 -3.30 -16.70
CA GLY A 160 1.93 -3.95 -15.99
C GLY A 160 1.54 -3.28 -14.65
N SER A 161 2.10 -2.10 -14.32
CA SER A 161 1.64 -1.30 -13.18
C SER A 161 0.31 -0.60 -13.47
N PHE A 162 -0.33 -0.06 -12.44
CA PHE A 162 -1.54 0.74 -12.62
C PHE A 162 -1.32 1.91 -13.60
N THR A 163 -0.23 2.66 -13.47
CA THR A 163 0.08 3.77 -14.38
C THR A 163 0.27 3.32 -15.82
N HIS A 164 0.86 2.14 -16.05
CA HIS A 164 0.98 1.57 -17.39
C HIS A 164 -0.38 1.17 -17.97
N LEU A 165 -1.18 0.39 -17.24
CA LEU A 165 -2.45 -0.13 -17.74
C LEU A 165 -3.45 1.00 -17.97
N THR A 166 -3.50 2.00 -17.09
CA THR A 166 -4.36 3.18 -17.25
C THR A 166 -3.93 4.00 -18.48
N SER A 167 -2.62 4.25 -18.65
CA SER A 167 -2.11 4.92 -19.85
C SER A 167 -2.48 4.16 -21.12
N ALA A 168 -2.27 2.85 -21.13
CA ALA A 168 -2.57 2.01 -22.29
C ALA A 168 -4.05 2.09 -22.67
N ALA A 169 -4.96 2.00 -21.69
CA ALA A 169 -6.39 2.11 -21.94
C ALA A 169 -6.79 3.50 -22.49
N ILE A 170 -6.20 4.58 -21.99
CA ILE A 170 -6.45 5.94 -22.47
C ILE A 170 -5.96 6.07 -23.93
N PHE A 171 -4.74 5.69 -24.23
CA PHE A 171 -4.16 5.84 -25.57
C PHE A 171 -4.78 4.89 -26.60
N ASP A 172 -5.29 3.74 -26.15
CA ASP A 172 -6.10 2.85 -26.98
C ASP A 172 -7.43 3.51 -27.38
N ALA A 173 -8.13 4.06 -26.42
CA ALA A 173 -9.36 4.82 -26.67
C ALA A 173 -9.16 6.07 -27.55
N MET A 174 -7.95 6.64 -27.52
CA MET A 174 -7.56 7.77 -28.40
C MET A 174 -7.10 7.29 -29.80
N GLY A 175 -6.93 5.99 -30.03
CA GLY A 175 -6.46 5.43 -31.31
C GLY A 175 -4.99 5.71 -31.62
N ILE A 176 -4.14 5.92 -30.59
CA ILE A 176 -2.71 6.25 -30.75
C ILE A 176 -1.77 5.29 -30.03
N SER A 177 -2.22 4.10 -29.66
CA SER A 177 -1.42 3.10 -28.93
C SER A 177 -0.09 2.78 -29.62
N ASP A 178 -0.05 2.72 -30.95
CA ASP A 178 1.14 2.46 -31.75
C ASP A 178 2.15 3.63 -31.78
N LYS A 179 1.74 4.80 -31.28
CA LYS A 179 2.57 6.01 -31.16
C LYS A 179 3.21 6.17 -29.79
N ILE A 180 2.98 5.26 -28.85
CA ILE A 180 3.41 5.43 -27.48
C ILE A 180 4.69 4.63 -27.19
N ILE A 181 5.65 5.29 -26.58
CA ILE A 181 6.85 4.66 -25.98
C ILE A 181 6.73 4.76 -24.47
N TYR A 182 6.54 3.64 -23.80
CA TYR A 182 6.51 3.57 -22.34
C TYR A 182 7.92 3.50 -21.76
N ILE A 183 8.23 4.41 -20.82
CA ILE A 183 9.49 4.48 -20.11
C ILE A 183 9.26 4.21 -18.62
N SER A 184 9.88 3.14 -18.11
CA SER A 184 9.78 2.77 -16.70
C SER A 184 10.76 3.54 -15.84
N TYR A 185 10.25 4.28 -14.85
CA TYR A 185 11.05 5.05 -13.90
C TYR A 185 10.99 4.53 -12.45
N GLY A 186 10.23 3.46 -12.22
CA GLY A 186 9.90 3.03 -10.87
C GLY A 186 8.87 3.96 -10.21
N SER A 187 8.67 3.77 -8.91
CA SER A 187 7.65 4.51 -8.17
C SER A 187 8.10 5.94 -7.85
N GLY A 188 7.31 6.94 -8.26
CA GLY A 188 7.48 8.33 -7.86
C GLY A 188 8.49 9.15 -8.67
N LYS A 189 9.09 8.63 -9.74
CA LYS A 189 10.09 9.38 -10.54
C LYS A 189 9.53 10.03 -11.81
N ALA A 190 8.43 9.51 -12.36
CA ALA A 190 7.85 10.02 -13.60
C ALA A 190 7.48 11.54 -13.53
N PRO A 191 6.97 12.10 -12.43
CA PRO A 191 6.72 13.54 -12.32
C PRO A 191 7.97 14.41 -12.55
N ILE A 192 9.11 13.99 -11.98
CA ILE A 192 10.38 14.72 -12.12
C ILE A 192 10.83 14.70 -13.58
N GLU A 193 10.70 13.56 -14.24
CA GLU A 193 11.08 13.39 -15.65
C GLU A 193 10.14 14.21 -16.59
N LEU A 194 8.86 14.28 -16.22
CA LEU A 194 7.87 15.08 -16.93
C LEU A 194 8.20 16.59 -16.82
N LEU A 195 8.44 17.08 -15.60
CA LEU A 195 8.83 18.47 -15.37
C LEU A 195 10.13 18.84 -16.10
N ALA A 196 11.06 17.92 -16.16
CA ALA A 196 12.33 18.11 -16.87
C ALA A 196 12.22 18.00 -18.41
N GLY A 197 11.03 17.75 -18.96
CA GLY A 197 10.78 17.62 -20.40
C GLY A 197 11.43 16.38 -21.05
N ARG A 198 11.78 15.36 -20.25
CA ARG A 198 12.36 14.12 -20.78
C ARG A 198 11.31 13.11 -21.25
N ILE A 199 10.07 13.29 -20.80
CA ILE A 199 8.87 12.58 -21.26
C ILE A 199 7.76 13.60 -21.57
N ASP A 200 6.80 13.18 -22.39
CA ASP A 200 5.72 14.04 -22.88
C ASP A 200 4.48 13.95 -21.97
N ALA A 201 4.24 12.78 -21.38
CA ALA A 201 3.09 12.55 -20.52
C ALA A 201 3.36 11.50 -19.44
N ALA A 202 2.55 11.50 -18.39
CA ALA A 202 2.50 10.47 -17.36
C ALA A 202 1.12 10.43 -16.68
N ILE A 203 0.71 9.28 -16.17
CA ILE A 203 -0.42 9.21 -15.26
C ILE A 203 0.06 9.65 -13.86
N GLN A 204 -0.60 10.66 -13.32
CA GLN A 204 -0.30 11.24 -12.02
C GLN A 204 -1.58 11.44 -11.21
N TRP A 205 -1.40 11.67 -9.93
CA TRP A 205 -2.48 12.05 -9.03
C TRP A 205 -2.35 13.53 -8.67
N PRO A 206 -3.46 14.28 -8.52
CA PRO A 206 -3.41 15.72 -8.28
C PRO A 206 -2.62 16.15 -7.04
N GLY A 207 -2.39 15.24 -6.08
CA GLY A 207 -1.58 15.50 -4.89
C GLY A 207 -0.08 15.24 -5.05
N GLN A 208 0.38 14.94 -6.25
CA GLN A 208 1.80 14.62 -6.53
C GLN A 208 2.54 15.77 -7.19
#